data_eafdeafa99323df311fd866d522d13ad
#
_entry.id   eafdeafa99323df311fd866d522d13ad
#
_cell.length_a   1.000
_cell.length_b   1.000
_cell.length_c   1.000
_cell.angle_alpha   90.00
_cell.angle_beta   90.00
_cell.angle_gamma   90.00
#
_symmetry.space_group_name_H-M   'P 1'
#
loop_
_entity.id
_entity.type
_entity.pdbx_description
1 polymer ?
#
loop_
_entity_poly.entity_id
_entity_poly.type
_entity_poly.pdbx_seq_one_letter_code
_entity_poly.pdbx_strand_id
1 'polypeptide(L)'
;MGAADPVRHIPPGERVPGHATPGMVREEAVATGGMWAGFVRTAAHETSGWHHHGDYETSIYVVSGTVRMESGPDGGDVIEAGPGDFFYVPPGAVHREGNPGDEETHLIVVRAGSGPAVVNVDGPAG
;
A
#
# COMPACT_ATOMS: atom_id res chain seq x y z
N MET A 1 -32.66 10.29 15.14
CA MET A 1 -31.42 9.67 14.61
C MET A 1 -31.76 8.81 13.41
N GLY A 2 -31.09 9.03 12.29
CA GLY A 2 -31.29 8.21 11.10
C GLY A 2 -30.54 6.88 11.18
N ALA A 3 -30.93 5.98 10.34
CA ALA A 3 -30.19 4.73 10.13
C ALA A 3 -28.86 5.02 9.41
N ALA A 4 -27.85 4.21 9.68
CA ALA A 4 -26.63 4.26 8.90
C ALA A 4 -26.90 3.86 7.43
N ASP A 5 -26.02 4.23 6.54
CA ASP A 5 -26.07 3.76 5.16
C ASP A 5 -25.94 2.22 5.13
N PRO A 6 -26.55 1.55 4.15
CA PRO A 6 -26.41 0.10 4.01
C PRO A 6 -24.94 -0.30 3.77
N VAL A 7 -24.63 -1.53 4.13
CA VAL A 7 -23.35 -2.14 3.76
C VAL A 7 -23.24 -2.20 2.23
N ARG A 8 -22.08 -1.82 1.72
CA ARG A 8 -21.80 -1.88 0.29
C ARG A 8 -20.94 -3.09 -0.05
N HIS A 9 -21.17 -3.68 -1.19
CA HIS A 9 -20.37 -4.76 -1.74
C HIS A 9 -19.55 -4.21 -2.92
N ILE A 10 -18.25 -4.38 -2.87
CA ILE A 10 -17.34 -3.91 -3.93
C ILE A 10 -16.61 -5.12 -4.51
N PRO A 11 -17.17 -5.76 -5.56
CA PRO A 11 -16.49 -6.87 -6.22
C PRO A 11 -15.27 -6.40 -7.02
N PRO A 12 -14.38 -7.31 -7.42
CA PRO A 12 -13.16 -6.94 -8.16
C PRO A 12 -13.39 -6.05 -9.38
N GLY A 13 -14.47 -6.28 -10.11
CA GLY A 13 -14.79 -5.50 -11.31
C GLY A 13 -15.21 -4.05 -11.04
N GLU A 14 -15.49 -3.69 -9.80
CA GLU A 14 -15.86 -2.33 -9.43
C GLU A 14 -14.70 -1.53 -8.82
N ARG A 15 -13.52 -2.15 -8.68
CA ARG A 15 -12.35 -1.41 -8.27
C ARG A 15 -11.95 -0.41 -9.37
N VAL A 16 -11.41 0.72 -8.97
CA VAL A 16 -10.95 1.78 -9.88
C VAL A 16 -9.46 2.02 -9.71
N PRO A 17 -8.77 2.60 -10.71
CA PRO A 17 -7.35 2.92 -10.57
C PRO A 17 -7.09 3.82 -9.38
N GLY A 18 -6.09 3.48 -8.58
CA GLY A 18 -5.63 4.30 -7.46
C GLY A 18 -4.44 5.19 -7.84
N HIS A 19 -3.80 5.77 -6.83
CA HIS A 19 -2.63 6.63 -7.04
C HIS A 19 -1.49 5.83 -7.68
N ALA A 20 -0.74 6.49 -8.57
CA ALA A 20 0.39 5.87 -9.26
C ALA A 20 1.68 6.04 -8.46
N THR A 21 2.45 4.96 -8.38
CA THR A 21 3.83 4.94 -7.93
C THR A 21 4.59 4.05 -8.91
N PRO A 22 5.76 4.46 -9.41
CA PRO A 22 6.50 3.60 -10.32
C PRO A 22 6.72 2.19 -9.74
N GLY A 23 6.51 1.17 -10.55
CA GLY A 23 6.65 -0.24 -10.16
C GLY A 23 5.47 -0.86 -9.42
N MET A 24 4.41 -0.10 -9.16
CA MET A 24 3.23 -0.59 -8.45
C MET A 24 1.94 -0.29 -9.20
N VAL A 25 0.98 -1.20 -9.09
CA VAL A 25 -0.39 -0.98 -9.57
C VAL A 25 -1.33 -1.02 -8.36
N ARG A 26 -2.07 0.06 -8.14
CA ARG A 26 -3.06 0.15 -7.07
C ARG A 26 -4.47 0.19 -7.66
N GLU A 27 -5.35 -0.60 -7.06
CA GLU A 27 -6.78 -0.60 -7.40
C GLU A 27 -7.57 -0.22 -6.15
N GLU A 28 -8.29 0.90 -6.23
CA GLU A 28 -9.09 1.39 -5.11
C GLU A 28 -10.42 0.65 -5.02
N ALA A 29 -10.71 0.13 -3.84
CA ALA A 29 -12.01 -0.48 -3.54
C ALA A 29 -12.89 0.47 -2.72
N VAL A 30 -12.32 1.09 -1.68
CA VAL A 30 -13.05 1.98 -0.78
C VAL A 30 -12.23 3.25 -0.57
N ALA A 31 -12.87 4.39 -0.71
CA ALA A 31 -12.29 5.68 -0.34
C ALA A 31 -13.37 6.53 0.31
N THR A 32 -13.14 6.93 1.55
CA THR A 32 -14.03 7.81 2.32
C THR A 32 -13.22 8.95 2.91
N GLY A 33 -13.85 9.81 3.70
CA GLY A 33 -13.13 10.88 4.39
C GLY A 33 -12.16 10.38 5.46
N GLY A 34 -12.27 9.12 5.89
CA GLY A 34 -11.45 8.58 6.99
C GLY A 34 -10.68 7.30 6.65
N MET A 35 -10.86 6.73 5.47
CA MET A 35 -10.13 5.51 5.10
C MET A 35 -9.97 5.34 3.60
N TRP A 36 -8.96 4.58 3.26
CA TRP A 36 -8.74 4.06 1.91
C TRP A 36 -8.45 2.55 2.01
N ALA A 37 -9.05 1.75 1.14
CA ALA A 37 -8.74 0.32 1.08
C ALA A 37 -8.67 -0.11 -0.38
N GLY A 38 -7.71 -0.96 -0.70
CA GLY A 38 -7.53 -1.41 -2.06
C GLY A 38 -6.61 -2.62 -2.20
N PHE A 39 -6.45 -3.00 -3.43
CA PHE A 39 -5.63 -4.12 -3.86
C PHE A 39 -4.40 -3.57 -4.59
N VAL A 40 -3.23 -4.10 -4.26
CA VAL A 40 -1.96 -3.61 -4.82
C VAL A 40 -1.19 -4.78 -5.41
N ARG A 41 -0.65 -4.58 -6.60
CA ARG A 41 0.15 -5.57 -7.31
C ARG A 41 1.51 -5.00 -7.67
N THR A 42 2.55 -5.82 -7.52
CA THR A 42 3.89 -5.50 -7.99
C THR A 42 4.38 -6.66 -8.84
N ALA A 43 4.77 -6.37 -10.08
CA ALA A 43 5.26 -7.40 -10.99
C ALA A 43 6.56 -8.02 -10.46
N ALA A 44 6.85 -9.25 -10.91
CA ALA A 44 8.07 -9.96 -10.55
C ALA A 44 9.30 -9.09 -10.81
N HIS A 45 10.24 -9.07 -9.86
CA HIS A 45 11.52 -8.35 -9.93
C HIS A 45 11.40 -6.82 -10.03
N GLU A 46 10.21 -6.27 -9.83
CA GLU A 46 10.00 -4.82 -9.81
C GLU A 46 10.13 -4.27 -8.40
N THR A 47 10.57 -3.01 -8.30
CA THR A 47 10.64 -2.24 -7.06
C THR A 47 9.92 -0.93 -7.26
N SER A 48 9.10 -0.53 -6.29
CA SER A 48 8.40 0.76 -6.35
C SER A 48 9.38 1.92 -6.23
N GLY A 49 8.91 3.12 -6.62
CA GLY A 49 9.57 4.34 -6.21
C GLY A 49 9.42 4.57 -4.70
N TRP A 50 10.25 5.47 -4.16
CA TRP A 50 10.14 5.90 -2.76
C TRP A 50 8.89 6.75 -2.59
N HIS A 51 8.14 6.51 -1.50
CA HIS A 51 6.89 7.24 -1.23
C HIS A 51 6.53 7.15 0.26
N HIS A 52 5.57 7.98 0.67
CA HIS A 52 4.92 7.87 1.96
C HIS A 52 3.42 8.11 1.80
N HIS A 53 2.67 7.95 2.88
CA HIS A 53 1.21 8.04 2.85
C HIS A 53 0.67 9.24 3.65
N GLY A 54 1.48 10.29 3.77
CA GLY A 54 1.06 11.51 4.49
C GLY A 54 0.72 11.20 5.95
N ASP A 55 -0.47 11.65 6.38
CA ASP A 55 -0.93 11.44 7.75
C ASP A 55 -1.66 10.10 7.97
N TYR A 56 -1.75 9.26 6.94
CA TYR A 56 -2.39 7.94 7.08
C TYR A 56 -1.53 6.98 7.86
N GLU A 57 -2.19 6.16 8.68
CA GLU A 57 -1.65 4.89 9.13
C GLU A 57 -2.00 3.84 8.10
N THR A 58 -1.07 2.94 7.80
CA THR A 58 -1.28 1.91 6.77
C THR A 58 -1.04 0.53 7.31
N SER A 59 -1.99 -0.37 7.07
CA SER A 59 -1.83 -1.79 7.30
C SER A 59 -1.80 -2.49 5.94
N ILE A 60 -0.83 -3.36 5.75
CA ILE A 60 -0.64 -4.11 4.51
C ILE A 60 -0.67 -5.60 4.86
N TYR A 61 -1.53 -6.34 4.16
CA TYR A 61 -1.60 -7.80 4.28
C TYR A 61 -1.09 -8.44 3.00
N VAL A 62 -0.12 -9.35 3.12
CA VAL A 62 0.43 -10.08 1.98
C VAL A 62 -0.47 -11.27 1.65
N VAL A 63 -1.11 -11.23 0.50
CA VAL A 63 -1.96 -12.32 0.01
C VAL A 63 -1.12 -13.40 -0.65
N SER A 64 -0.21 -12.99 -1.54
CA SER A 64 0.67 -13.92 -2.25
C SER A 64 1.97 -13.24 -2.66
N GLY A 65 2.99 -14.03 -2.85
CA GLY A 65 4.32 -13.58 -3.25
C GLY A 65 5.20 -13.17 -2.07
N THR A 66 6.39 -12.67 -2.37
CA THR A 66 7.35 -12.17 -1.39
C THR A 66 7.50 -10.67 -1.55
N VAL A 67 7.47 -9.95 -0.43
CA VAL A 67 7.61 -8.49 -0.41
C VAL A 67 8.84 -8.10 0.36
N ARG A 68 9.68 -7.26 -0.26
CA ARG A 68 10.83 -6.64 0.40
C ARG A 68 10.48 -5.18 0.67
N MET A 69 10.43 -4.81 1.94
CA MET A 69 10.13 -3.44 2.37
C MET A 69 11.40 -2.77 2.85
N GLU A 70 11.71 -1.60 2.33
CA GLU A 70 12.85 -0.79 2.74
C GLU A 70 12.36 0.53 3.30
N SER A 71 12.83 0.90 4.48
CA SER A 71 12.43 2.13 5.17
C SER A 71 13.54 2.58 6.12
N GLY A 72 13.26 3.60 6.92
CA GLY A 72 14.20 4.13 7.89
C GLY A 72 15.30 4.98 7.26
N PRO A 73 16.25 5.48 8.06
CA PRO A 73 17.33 6.32 7.57
C PRO A 73 18.11 5.64 6.45
N ASP A 74 18.25 6.34 5.33
CA ASP A 74 18.94 5.84 4.12
C ASP A 74 18.36 4.54 3.56
N GLY A 75 17.12 4.18 3.95
CA GLY A 75 16.49 2.93 3.52
C GLY A 75 17.12 1.68 4.15
N GLY A 76 17.81 1.85 5.28
CA GLY A 76 18.60 0.78 5.89
C GLY A 76 17.80 -0.29 6.63
N ASP A 77 16.53 -0.03 6.96
CA ASP A 77 15.66 -1.02 7.60
C ASP A 77 14.98 -1.85 6.53
N VAL A 78 15.43 -3.08 6.37
CA VAL A 78 14.96 -3.99 5.33
C VAL A 78 14.25 -5.17 5.95
N ILE A 79 13.01 -5.42 5.50
CA ILE A 79 12.18 -6.53 5.95
C ILE A 79 11.67 -7.28 4.73
N GLU A 80 11.75 -8.60 4.77
CA GLU A 80 11.07 -9.45 3.79
C GLU A 80 9.92 -10.20 4.46
N ALA A 81 8.79 -10.28 3.77
CA ALA A 81 7.59 -10.93 4.25
C ALA A 81 6.91 -11.75 3.16
N GLY A 82 6.13 -12.72 3.56
CA GLY A 82 5.41 -13.63 2.68
C GLY A 82 3.92 -13.72 3.03
N PRO A 83 3.19 -14.63 2.37
CA PRO A 83 1.74 -14.76 2.55
C PRO A 83 1.34 -14.91 4.02
N GLY A 84 0.34 -14.16 4.43
CA GLY A 84 -0.17 -14.15 5.81
C GLY A 84 0.47 -13.09 6.71
N ASP A 85 1.56 -12.48 6.28
CA ASP A 85 2.23 -11.44 7.08
C ASP A 85 1.58 -10.08 6.90
N PHE A 86 1.69 -9.25 7.93
CA PHE A 86 1.28 -7.85 7.91
C PHE A 86 2.48 -6.94 8.01
N PHE A 87 2.39 -5.81 7.33
CA PHE A 87 3.25 -4.64 7.61
C PHE A 87 2.40 -3.55 8.25
N TYR A 88 3.02 -2.79 9.13
CA TYR A 88 2.48 -1.52 9.60
C TYR A 88 3.37 -0.39 9.13
N VAL A 89 2.79 0.58 8.43
CA VAL A 89 3.50 1.78 7.95
C VAL A 89 2.98 2.98 8.72
N PRO A 90 3.79 3.57 9.63
CA PRO A 90 3.37 4.75 10.38
C PRO A 90 3.22 5.99 9.49
N PRO A 91 2.50 7.02 9.96
CA PRO A 91 2.37 8.26 9.21
C PRO A 91 3.73 8.85 8.80
N GLY A 92 3.83 9.29 7.57
CA GLY A 92 5.02 9.95 7.04
C GLY A 92 6.22 9.04 6.78
N ALA A 93 6.13 7.76 7.06
CA ALA A 93 7.27 6.85 6.86
C ALA A 93 7.58 6.65 5.38
N VAL A 94 8.71 7.16 4.96
CA VAL A 94 9.19 7.00 3.58
C VAL A 94 9.69 5.57 3.39
N HIS A 95 9.19 4.90 2.37
CA HIS A 95 9.53 3.51 2.09
C HIS A 95 9.45 3.20 0.61
N ARG A 96 9.98 2.06 0.23
CA ARG A 96 9.71 1.45 -1.08
C ARG A 96 9.49 -0.04 -0.90
N GLU A 97 8.74 -0.62 -1.83
CA GLU A 97 8.36 -2.02 -1.83
C GLU A 97 8.92 -2.69 -3.07
N GLY A 98 9.50 -3.85 -2.88
CA GLY A 98 10.04 -4.64 -3.97
C GLY A 98 9.45 -6.03 -3.99
N ASN A 99 9.50 -6.64 -5.16
CA ASN A 99 9.14 -8.02 -5.36
C ASN A 99 10.38 -8.79 -5.83
N PRO A 100 11.10 -9.45 -4.92
CA PRO A 100 12.29 -10.22 -5.30
C PRO A 100 11.98 -11.57 -5.96
N GLY A 101 10.71 -11.95 -6.00
CA GLY A 101 10.28 -13.25 -6.52
C GLY A 101 10.00 -13.27 -8.01
N ASP A 102 9.61 -14.44 -8.50
CA ASP A 102 9.35 -14.68 -9.92
C ASP A 102 7.88 -14.53 -10.30
N GLU A 103 7.01 -14.27 -9.33
CA GLU A 103 5.58 -14.10 -9.54
C GLU A 103 5.13 -12.73 -9.03
N GLU A 104 4.04 -12.21 -9.57
CA GLU A 104 3.43 -10.96 -9.13
C GLU A 104 3.03 -11.06 -7.66
N THR A 105 3.31 -10.02 -6.85
CA THR A 105 2.81 -9.96 -5.48
C THR A 105 1.41 -9.38 -5.44
N HIS A 106 0.60 -9.89 -4.52
CA HIS A 106 -0.75 -9.40 -4.27
C HIS A 106 -0.87 -8.96 -2.81
N LEU A 107 -1.28 -7.71 -2.60
CA LEU A 107 -1.39 -7.11 -1.29
C LEU A 107 -2.78 -6.51 -1.09
N ILE A 108 -3.29 -6.60 0.13
CA ILE A 108 -4.44 -5.81 0.58
C ILE A 108 -3.87 -4.65 1.41
N VAL A 109 -4.27 -3.44 1.08
CA VAL A 109 -3.79 -2.23 1.75
C VAL A 109 -4.98 -1.48 2.32
N VAL A 110 -4.91 -1.16 3.61
CA VAL A 110 -5.93 -0.37 4.30
C VAL A 110 -5.23 0.81 4.98
N ARG A 111 -5.70 2.02 4.70
CA ARG A 111 -5.19 3.26 5.29
C ARG A 111 -6.29 3.95 6.06
N ALA A 112 -5.98 4.34 7.29
CA ALA A 112 -6.86 5.13 8.12
C ALA A 112 -6.30 6.55 8.23
N GLY A 113 -7.14 7.55 7.98
CA GLY A 113 -6.72 8.93 8.01
C GLY A 113 -7.37 9.75 6.90
N SER A 114 -6.75 10.90 6.58
CA SER A 114 -7.22 11.81 5.56
C SER A 114 -6.05 12.56 4.93
N GLY A 115 -6.33 13.29 3.86
CA GLY A 115 -5.33 14.04 3.12
C GLY A 115 -4.73 13.24 1.96
N PRO A 116 -3.54 13.62 1.47
CA PRO A 116 -2.89 12.90 0.38
C PRO A 116 -2.54 11.47 0.78
N ALA A 117 -3.07 10.50 0.05
CA ALA A 117 -2.89 9.09 0.37
C ALA A 117 -1.53 8.54 -0.08
N VAL A 118 -0.94 9.15 -1.10
CA VAL A 118 0.37 8.77 -1.62
C VAL A 118 1.14 10.02 -2.01
N VAL A 119 2.36 10.15 -1.50
CA VAL A 119 3.28 11.23 -1.84
C VAL A 119 4.58 10.57 -2.32
N ASN A 120 4.88 10.72 -3.60
CA ASN A 120 6.11 10.19 -4.19
C ASN A 120 7.26 11.13 -3.88
N VAL A 121 8.42 10.58 -3.52
CA VAL A 121 9.62 11.33 -3.17
C VAL A 121 10.84 10.78 -3.94
N ASP A 122 11.95 11.52 -3.94
CA ASP A 122 13.08 11.16 -4.77
C ASP A 122 13.98 10.08 -4.18
N GLY A 123 13.93 9.87 -2.88
CA GLY A 123 14.80 8.91 -2.23
C GLY A 123 14.37 8.62 -0.79
N PRO A 124 15.15 7.80 -0.06
CA PRO A 124 14.83 7.43 1.31
C PRO A 124 14.91 8.63 2.25
N ALA A 125 14.36 8.46 3.47
CA ALA A 125 14.52 9.43 4.53
C ALA A 125 16.00 9.62 4.87
N GLY A 126 16.38 10.83 5.18
CA GLY A 126 17.76 11.16 5.53
C GLY A 126 18.16 10.73 6.94
#